data_359e0e9b09272d688c7b6d2429bd8980
#
_entry.id   359e0e9b09272d688c7b6d2429bd8980
#
_cell.length_a   1.000
_cell.length_b   1.000
_cell.length_c   1.000
_cell.angle_alpha   90.00
_cell.angle_beta   90.00
_cell.angle_gamma   90.00
#
_symmetry.space_group_name_H-M   'P 1'
#
loop_
_entity.id
_entity.type
_entity.pdbx_description
1 polymer ?
#
loop_
_entity_poly.entity_id
_entity_poly.type
_entity_poly.pdbx_seq_one_letter_code
_entity_poly.pdbx_strand_id
1 'polypeptide(L)'
;MLSSPKSFFIWLGISIFIIFYPMLISIYVFLPLLIGVAGYAIVLGITRENYVLILLGSFYLLNLEINLSLPFLLSIISTLFFYLYFFRWTTIFASCRICQAVMSVVLIDILYFLSLIFYDFVFHTTSIDFNFLLFYSVFIDMVLAIAL
;
A
#
# COMPACT_ATOMS: atom_id res chain seq x y z
N MET A 1 -21.21 12.93 -9.26
CA MET A 1 -20.54 11.63 -9.19
C MET A 1 -21.25 10.58 -8.33
N LEU A 2 -22.17 10.96 -7.48
CA LEU A 2 -22.94 10.04 -6.62
C LEU A 2 -24.36 9.73 -7.16
N SER A 3 -24.59 9.91 -8.46
CA SER A 3 -25.93 9.91 -9.04
C SER A 3 -26.48 8.53 -9.46
N SER A 4 -25.73 7.45 -9.32
CA SER A 4 -26.26 6.12 -9.58
C SER A 4 -26.21 5.24 -8.34
N PRO A 5 -27.29 4.49 -8.01
CA PRO A 5 -27.32 3.61 -6.85
C PRO A 5 -26.19 2.56 -6.89
N LYS A 6 -25.78 2.14 -8.08
CA LYS A 6 -24.66 1.20 -8.26
C LYS A 6 -23.34 1.78 -7.78
N SER A 7 -23.07 3.07 -8.04
CA SER A 7 -21.86 3.75 -7.58
C SER A 7 -21.81 3.83 -6.06
N PHE A 8 -22.94 4.13 -5.43
CA PHE A 8 -23.03 4.19 -3.96
C PHE A 8 -22.68 2.85 -3.30
N PHE A 9 -23.22 1.74 -3.81
CA PHE A 9 -22.94 0.40 -3.28
C PHE A 9 -21.47 -0.01 -3.45
N ILE A 10 -20.84 0.36 -4.56
CA ILE A 10 -19.39 0.12 -4.80
C ILE A 10 -18.56 0.89 -3.78
N TRP A 11 -18.83 2.16 -3.57
CA TRP A 11 -18.10 2.99 -2.61
C TRP A 11 -18.29 2.52 -1.17
N LEU A 12 -19.50 2.10 -0.83
CA LEU A 12 -19.81 1.52 0.47
C LEU A 12 -19.06 0.20 0.68
N GLY A 13 -19.00 -0.67 -0.32
CA GLY A 13 -18.22 -1.91 -0.28
C GLY A 13 -16.72 -1.66 -0.10
N ILE A 14 -16.15 -0.70 -0.82
CA ILE A 14 -14.74 -0.30 -0.69
C ILE A 14 -14.45 0.24 0.72
N SER A 15 -15.33 1.08 1.26
CA SER A 15 -15.17 1.63 2.61
C SER A 15 -15.22 0.56 3.68
N ILE A 16 -16.14 -0.39 3.59
CA ILE A 16 -16.24 -1.53 4.49
C ILE A 16 -14.95 -2.38 4.40
N PHE A 17 -14.48 -2.67 3.19
CA PHE A 17 -13.24 -3.42 2.99
C PHE A 17 -12.04 -2.72 3.64
N ILE A 18 -11.89 -1.41 3.44
CA ILE A 18 -10.79 -0.63 4.02
C ILE A 18 -10.80 -0.65 5.55
N ILE A 19 -11.96 -0.65 6.17
CA ILE A 19 -12.09 -0.68 7.62
C ILE A 19 -11.84 -2.08 8.19
N PHE A 20 -12.46 -3.10 7.61
CA PHE A 20 -12.45 -4.44 8.17
C PHE A 20 -11.26 -5.29 7.76
N TYR A 21 -10.69 -5.09 6.58
CA TYR A 21 -9.58 -5.90 6.08
C TYR A 21 -8.33 -5.83 6.97
N PRO A 22 -7.86 -4.65 7.43
CA PRO A 22 -6.73 -4.59 8.37
C PRO A 22 -7.01 -5.27 9.71
N MET A 23 -8.26 -5.27 10.16
CA MET A 23 -8.65 -6.02 11.35
C MET A 23 -8.55 -7.54 11.14
N LEU A 24 -8.94 -8.01 9.95
CA LEU A 24 -8.79 -9.42 9.58
C LEU A 24 -7.32 -9.85 9.49
N ILE A 25 -6.44 -8.98 8.99
CA ILE A 25 -4.99 -9.25 8.93
C ILE A 25 -4.43 -9.47 10.34
N SER A 26 -4.88 -8.72 11.33
CA SER A 26 -4.42 -8.88 12.71
C SER A 26 -4.82 -10.22 13.34
N ILE A 27 -5.93 -10.82 12.86
CA ILE A 27 -6.43 -12.12 13.31
C ILE A 27 -5.80 -13.26 12.51
N TYR A 28 -5.76 -13.11 11.18
CA TYR A 28 -5.26 -14.12 10.24
C TYR A 28 -3.91 -13.68 9.66
N VAL A 29 -2.82 -14.22 10.19
CA VAL A 29 -1.44 -13.87 9.79
C VAL A 29 -1.16 -14.16 8.31
N PHE A 30 -1.93 -15.03 7.66
CA PHE A 30 -1.73 -15.42 6.26
C PHE A 30 -2.29 -14.41 5.24
N LEU A 31 -2.98 -13.37 5.67
CA LEU A 31 -3.51 -12.38 4.74
C LEU A 31 -2.41 -11.43 4.25
N PRO A 32 -2.38 -11.08 2.96
CA PRO A 32 -1.41 -10.11 2.43
C PRO A 32 -1.67 -8.70 2.98
N LEU A 33 -0.61 -7.97 3.22
CA LEU A 33 -0.67 -6.64 3.82
C LEU A 33 -1.21 -5.57 2.87
N LEU A 34 -1.09 -5.76 1.56
CA LEU A 34 -1.52 -4.83 0.50
C LEU A 34 -0.94 -3.41 0.61
N ILE A 35 0.24 -3.29 1.20
CA ILE A 35 0.92 -2.01 1.39
C ILE A 35 1.31 -1.38 0.05
N GLY A 36 1.87 -2.18 -0.85
CA GLY A 36 2.28 -1.72 -2.16
C GLY A 36 1.12 -1.23 -3.01
N VAL A 37 0.00 -1.95 -2.99
CA VAL A 37 -1.22 -1.57 -3.72
C VAL A 37 -1.83 -0.29 -3.17
N ALA A 38 -1.93 -0.16 -1.85
CA ALA A 38 -2.44 1.05 -1.20
C ALA A 38 -1.52 2.26 -1.45
N GLY A 39 -0.19 2.06 -1.36
CA GLY A 39 0.79 3.09 -1.69
C GLY A 39 0.70 3.53 -3.16
N TYR A 40 0.55 2.59 -4.08
CA TYR A 40 0.35 2.90 -5.49
C TYR A 40 -0.95 3.66 -5.75
N ALA A 41 -2.03 3.34 -5.02
CA ALA A 41 -3.28 4.10 -5.09
C ALA A 41 -3.08 5.57 -4.67
N ILE A 42 -2.28 5.83 -3.64
CA ILE A 42 -1.91 7.19 -3.22
C ILE A 42 -1.13 7.90 -4.34
N VAL A 43 -0.15 7.25 -4.93
CA VAL A 43 0.64 7.81 -6.04
C VAL A 43 -0.25 8.14 -7.24
N LEU A 44 -1.16 7.25 -7.61
CA LEU A 44 -2.15 7.52 -8.66
C LEU A 44 -3.07 8.67 -8.30
N GLY A 45 -3.49 8.76 -7.04
CA GLY A 45 -4.30 9.88 -6.55
C GLY A 45 -3.58 11.22 -6.71
N ILE A 46 -2.30 11.27 -6.40
CA ILE A 46 -1.47 12.47 -6.56
C ILE A 46 -1.31 12.82 -8.05
N THR A 47 -0.99 11.85 -8.89
CA THR A 47 -0.77 12.09 -10.33
C THR A 47 -2.03 12.45 -11.10
N ARG A 48 -3.20 11.97 -10.66
CA ARG A 48 -4.50 12.23 -11.29
C ARG A 48 -5.31 13.32 -10.58
N GLU A 49 -4.72 13.95 -9.56
CA GLU A 49 -5.40 14.96 -8.72
C GLU A 49 -6.72 14.45 -8.12
N ASN A 50 -6.77 13.17 -7.78
CA ASN A 50 -7.94 12.52 -7.21
C ASN A 50 -7.79 12.36 -5.70
N TYR A 51 -8.33 13.32 -4.97
CA TYR A 51 -8.25 13.36 -3.50
C TYR A 51 -8.90 12.16 -2.82
N VAL A 52 -9.89 11.53 -3.44
CA VAL A 52 -10.58 10.36 -2.89
C VAL A 52 -9.63 9.17 -2.81
N LEU A 53 -8.82 8.91 -3.85
CA LEU A 53 -7.82 7.85 -3.84
C LEU A 53 -6.74 8.09 -2.78
N ILE A 54 -6.29 9.32 -2.62
CA ILE A 54 -5.31 9.69 -1.59
C ILE A 54 -5.86 9.42 -0.19
N LEU A 55 -7.09 9.86 0.07
CA LEU A 55 -7.74 9.67 1.37
C LEU A 55 -7.97 8.19 1.69
N LEU A 56 -8.49 7.42 0.73
CA LEU A 56 -8.76 6.01 0.92
C LEU A 56 -7.47 5.21 1.16
N GLY A 57 -6.44 5.44 0.35
CA GLY A 57 -5.14 4.79 0.50
C GLY A 57 -4.47 5.14 1.83
N SER A 58 -4.47 6.41 2.20
CA SER A 58 -3.89 6.87 3.47
C SER A 58 -4.65 6.30 4.67
N PHE A 59 -5.97 6.29 4.62
CA PHE A 59 -6.80 5.73 5.69
C PHE A 59 -6.57 4.24 5.87
N TYR A 60 -6.46 3.49 4.75
CA TYR A 60 -6.13 2.07 4.79
C TYR A 60 -4.77 1.82 5.46
N LEU A 61 -3.72 2.53 5.05
CA LEU A 61 -2.39 2.36 5.59
C LEU A 61 -2.32 2.71 7.09
N LEU A 62 -2.96 3.79 7.51
CA LEU A 62 -3.03 4.16 8.92
C LEU A 62 -3.78 3.12 9.76
N ASN A 63 -4.90 2.63 9.25
CA ASN A 63 -5.67 1.59 9.92
C ASN A 63 -4.87 0.28 10.05
N LEU A 64 -4.13 -0.09 9.00
CA LEU A 64 -3.24 -1.25 9.01
C LEU A 64 -2.11 -1.10 10.05
N GLU A 65 -1.45 0.05 10.11
CA GLU A 65 -0.38 0.32 11.08
C GLU A 65 -0.88 0.26 12.52
N ILE A 66 -2.06 0.83 12.79
CA ILE A 66 -2.66 0.80 14.13
C ILE A 66 -3.02 -0.63 14.53
N ASN A 67 -3.64 -1.42 13.65
CA ASN A 67 -4.04 -2.80 13.95
C ASN A 67 -2.86 -3.75 14.15
N LEU A 68 -1.75 -3.53 13.45
CA LEU A 68 -0.55 -4.36 13.54
C LEU A 68 0.50 -3.82 14.53
N SER A 69 0.19 -2.73 15.22
CA SER A 69 1.14 -2.06 16.13
C SER A 69 2.47 -1.69 15.45
N LEU A 70 2.40 -1.33 14.18
CA LEU A 70 3.56 -0.89 13.40
C LEU A 70 3.86 0.59 13.67
N PRO A 71 5.07 1.06 13.29
CA PRO A 71 5.40 2.48 13.42
C PRO A 71 4.41 3.36 12.68
N PHE A 72 3.88 4.35 13.37
CA PHE A 72 2.85 5.24 12.83
C PHE A 72 3.38 6.12 11.70
N LEU A 73 2.63 6.26 10.62
CA LEU A 73 2.95 7.04 9.42
C LEU A 73 4.14 6.53 8.59
N LEU A 74 4.77 5.43 8.95
CA LEU A 74 5.94 4.93 8.23
C LEU A 74 5.61 4.53 6.78
N SER A 75 4.46 3.91 6.56
CA SER A 75 3.99 3.51 5.22
C SER A 75 3.71 4.73 4.33
N ILE A 76 3.12 5.78 4.88
CA ILE A 76 2.85 7.02 4.14
C ILE A 76 4.16 7.73 3.80
N ILE A 77 5.09 7.81 4.74
CA ILE A 77 6.42 8.40 4.50
C ILE A 77 7.16 7.64 3.41
N SER A 78 7.16 6.30 3.45
CA SER A 78 7.78 5.46 2.43
C SER A 78 7.17 5.68 1.04
N THR A 79 5.85 5.80 0.97
CA THR A 79 5.12 6.05 -0.27
C THR A 79 5.44 7.44 -0.85
N LEU A 80 5.50 8.46 -0.02
CA LEU A 80 5.89 9.80 -0.44
C LEU A 80 7.35 9.87 -0.88
N PHE A 81 8.23 9.16 -0.19
CA PHE A 81 9.64 9.05 -0.57
C PHE A 81 9.77 8.38 -1.95
N PHE A 82 9.04 7.30 -2.19
CA PHE A 82 8.97 6.67 -3.51
C PHE A 82 8.49 7.66 -4.57
N TYR A 83 7.41 8.38 -4.33
CA TYR A 83 6.86 9.35 -5.27
C TYR A 83 7.88 10.44 -5.65
N LEU A 84 8.58 10.99 -4.67
CA LEU A 84 9.53 12.08 -4.89
C LEU A 84 10.79 11.66 -5.65
N TYR A 85 11.33 10.47 -5.35
CA TYR A 85 12.65 10.05 -5.84
C TYR A 85 12.59 9.00 -6.94
N PHE A 86 11.70 8.03 -6.84
CA PHE A 86 11.68 6.86 -7.71
C PHE A 86 10.59 6.88 -8.78
N PHE A 87 9.56 7.66 -8.62
CA PHE A 87 8.44 7.67 -9.56
C PHE A 87 8.87 8.07 -10.98
N ARG A 88 9.77 9.03 -11.13
CA ARG A 88 10.32 9.42 -12.44
C ARG A 88 11.08 8.28 -13.11
N TRP A 89 11.81 7.50 -12.35
CA TRP A 89 12.54 6.35 -12.88
C TRP A 89 11.59 5.29 -13.42
N THR A 90 10.50 5.01 -12.72
CA THR A 90 9.49 4.04 -13.20
C THR A 90 8.82 4.50 -14.49
N THR A 91 8.59 5.79 -14.68
CA THR A 91 8.02 6.33 -15.93
C THR A 91 8.98 6.25 -17.11
N ILE A 92 10.29 6.37 -16.88
CA ILE A 92 11.32 6.29 -17.91
C ILE A 92 11.57 4.83 -18.32
N PHE A 93 11.70 3.93 -17.35
CA PHE A 93 12.07 2.53 -17.60
C PHE A 93 10.89 1.64 -17.99
N ALA A 94 9.68 1.97 -17.61
CA ALA A 94 8.50 1.18 -17.91
C ALA A 94 7.84 1.66 -19.20
N SER A 95 8.00 0.90 -20.29
CA SER A 95 7.37 1.17 -21.56
C SER A 95 5.88 0.81 -21.60
N CYS A 96 5.39 0.00 -20.67
CA CYS A 96 4.00 -0.41 -20.58
C CYS A 96 3.36 0.04 -19.26
N ARG A 97 2.04 0.32 -19.30
CA ARG A 97 1.28 0.78 -18.13
C ARG A 97 1.26 -0.25 -17.00
N ILE A 98 1.10 -1.52 -17.34
CA ILE A 98 1.09 -2.63 -16.39
C ILE A 98 2.48 -2.79 -15.76
N CYS A 99 3.55 -2.71 -16.55
CA CYS A 99 4.92 -2.80 -16.06
C CYS A 99 5.24 -1.68 -15.08
N GLN A 100 4.79 -0.46 -15.34
CA GLN A 100 4.95 0.67 -14.45
C GLN A 100 4.22 0.43 -13.12
N ALA A 101 2.99 -0.07 -13.15
CA ALA A 101 2.22 -0.39 -11.95
C ALA A 101 2.93 -1.46 -11.10
N VAL A 102 3.36 -2.55 -11.71
CA VAL A 102 4.07 -3.65 -11.04
C VAL A 102 5.38 -3.16 -10.42
N MET A 103 6.20 -2.44 -11.18
CA MET A 103 7.46 -1.89 -10.67
C MET A 103 7.23 -0.93 -9.51
N SER A 104 6.23 -0.06 -9.61
CA SER A 104 5.89 0.89 -8.54
C SER A 104 5.47 0.18 -7.27
N VAL A 105 4.60 -0.82 -7.36
CA VAL A 105 4.13 -1.60 -6.21
C VAL A 105 5.27 -2.32 -5.52
N VAL A 106 6.12 -3.01 -6.29
CA VAL A 106 7.29 -3.74 -5.74
C VAL A 106 8.26 -2.79 -5.06
N LEU A 107 8.55 -1.64 -5.66
CA LEU A 107 9.45 -0.65 -5.07
C LEU A 107 8.89 -0.04 -3.78
N ILE A 108 7.60 0.24 -3.72
CA ILE A 108 6.94 0.73 -2.50
C ILE A 108 7.06 -0.31 -1.38
N ASP A 109 6.79 -1.58 -1.67
CA ASP A 109 6.93 -2.66 -0.69
C ASP A 109 8.36 -2.78 -0.18
N ILE A 110 9.34 -2.77 -1.07
CA ILE A 110 10.77 -2.85 -0.71
C ILE A 110 11.16 -1.65 0.17
N LEU A 111 10.77 -0.43 -0.20
CA LEU A 111 11.06 0.77 0.57
C LEU A 111 10.43 0.73 1.96
N TYR A 112 9.21 0.22 2.05
CA TYR A 112 8.54 0.07 3.34
C TYR A 112 9.27 -0.92 4.24
N PHE A 113 9.66 -2.09 3.72
CA PHE A 113 10.40 -3.08 4.49
C PHE A 113 11.79 -2.59 4.91
N LEU A 114 12.50 -1.87 4.03
CA LEU A 114 13.76 -1.23 4.38
C LEU A 114 13.57 -0.19 5.49
N SER A 115 12.51 0.59 5.43
CA SER A 115 12.17 1.57 6.46
C SER A 115 11.86 0.91 7.80
N LEU A 116 11.17 -0.24 7.80
CA LEU A 116 10.91 -1.02 9.01
C LEU A 116 12.21 -1.58 9.61
N ILE A 117 13.09 -2.13 8.79
CA ILE A 117 14.40 -2.63 9.24
C ILE A 117 15.21 -1.50 9.87
N PHE A 118 15.24 -0.35 9.23
CA PHE A 118 15.94 0.83 9.75
C PHE A 118 15.32 1.31 11.07
N TYR A 119 14.01 1.34 11.15
CA TYR A 119 13.30 1.69 12.39
C TYR A 119 13.62 0.70 13.53
N ASP A 120 13.57 -0.60 13.26
CA ASP A 120 13.90 -1.63 14.25
C ASP A 120 15.36 -1.54 14.71
N PHE A 121 16.27 -1.23 13.79
CA PHE A 121 17.67 -1.03 14.12
C PHE A 121 17.90 0.18 15.05
N VAL A 122 17.24 1.31 14.76
CA VAL A 122 17.40 2.56 15.53
C VAL A 122 16.79 2.43 16.93
N PHE A 123 15.61 1.83 17.04
CA PHE A 123 14.84 1.75 18.28
C PHE A 123 15.03 0.42 19.03
N HIS A 124 15.84 -0.49 18.53
CA HIS A 124 16.06 -1.84 19.10
C HIS A 124 14.75 -2.61 19.33
N THR A 125 13.79 -2.45 18.42
CA THR A 125 12.50 -3.14 18.41
C THR A 125 12.49 -4.25 17.38
N THR A 126 11.56 -5.20 17.52
CA THR A 126 11.31 -6.25 16.54
C THR A 126 9.87 -6.08 16.05
N SER A 127 9.67 -5.30 14.99
CA SER A 127 8.34 -5.05 14.44
C SER A 127 7.87 -6.18 13.54
N ILE A 128 8.78 -6.81 12.80
CA ILE A 128 8.45 -7.91 11.89
C ILE A 128 9.57 -8.96 11.91
N ASP A 129 9.18 -10.22 12.08
CA ASP A 129 10.05 -11.34 11.80
C ASP A 129 10.18 -11.52 10.28
N PHE A 130 11.41 -11.67 9.79
CA PHE A 130 11.68 -11.96 8.38
C PHE A 130 11.18 -13.36 8.03
N ASN A 131 9.91 -13.46 7.73
CA ASN A 131 9.24 -14.71 7.40
C ASN A 131 8.85 -14.75 5.92
N PHE A 132 8.63 -15.96 5.42
CA PHE A 132 8.07 -16.26 4.11
C PHE A 132 6.81 -15.41 3.78
N LEU A 133 6.07 -14.97 4.80
CA LEU A 133 4.89 -14.12 4.69
C LEU A 133 5.15 -12.77 3.99
N LEU A 134 6.34 -12.18 4.18
CA LEU A 134 6.69 -10.92 3.52
C LEU A 134 6.82 -11.10 2.00
N PHE A 135 7.49 -12.15 1.57
CA PHE A 135 7.60 -12.48 0.14
C PHE A 135 6.25 -12.82 -0.47
N TYR A 136 5.41 -13.54 0.27
CA TYR A 136 4.05 -13.85 -0.15
C TYR A 136 3.21 -12.56 -0.32
N SER A 137 3.30 -11.62 0.61
CA SER A 137 2.62 -10.32 0.51
C SER A 137 3.04 -9.54 -0.73
N VAL A 138 4.35 -9.42 -0.98
CA VAL A 138 4.88 -8.74 -2.18
C VAL A 138 4.40 -9.43 -3.46
N PHE A 139 4.37 -10.75 -3.48
CA PHE A 139 3.91 -11.51 -4.65
C PHE A 139 2.42 -11.24 -4.95
N ILE A 140 1.58 -11.23 -3.92
CA ILE A 140 0.14 -10.93 -4.09
C ILE A 140 -0.07 -9.48 -4.52
N ASP A 141 0.66 -8.54 -3.94
CA ASP A 141 0.60 -7.14 -4.34
C ASP A 141 0.99 -6.96 -5.82
N MET A 142 1.99 -7.69 -6.28
CA MET A 142 2.38 -7.71 -7.68
C MET A 142 1.27 -8.25 -8.59
N VAL A 143 0.64 -9.35 -8.21
CA VAL A 143 -0.49 -9.94 -8.96
C VAL A 143 -1.68 -8.99 -9.01
N LEU A 144 -2.01 -8.34 -7.90
CA LEU A 144 -3.08 -7.35 -7.85
C LEU A 144 -2.77 -6.11 -8.70
N ALA A 145 -1.52 -5.68 -8.75
CA ALA A 145 -1.10 -4.58 -9.60
C ALA A 145 -1.30 -4.90 -11.10
N ILE A 146 -1.11 -6.15 -11.50
CA ILE A 146 -1.40 -6.61 -12.87
C ILE A 146 -2.90 -6.59 -13.15
N ALA A 147 -3.72 -6.96 -12.15
CA ALA A 147 -5.18 -6.97 -12.29
C ALA A 147 -5.81 -5.56 -12.32
N LEU A 148 -5.12 -4.59 -11.77
CA LEU A 148 -5.54 -3.18 -11.83
C LEU A 148 -5.14 -2.54 -13.16
#